data_274047966ca01752c9fee9af312f25fe
#
_entry.id   274047966ca01752c9fee9af312f25fe
#
_cell.length_a   1.000
_cell.length_b   1.000
_cell.length_c   1.000
_cell.angle_alpha   90.00
_cell.angle_beta   90.00
_cell.angle_gamma   90.00
#
_symmetry.space_group_name_H-M   'P 1'
#
loop_
_entity.id
_entity.type
_entity.pdbx_description
1 polymer ?
#
loop_
_entity_poly.entity_id
_entity_poly.type
_entity_poly.pdbx_seq_one_letter_code
_entity_poly.pdbx_strand_id
1 'polypeptide(L)'
;MPDLEQAAEGGKAQGHAAERHFMRFTRAQRYLHAILFTTFLGLAATGLPMRFSQSFWARKFASGVGGFGTIIFFHKLFAVALTAAFLYHVKVVFQRGLVNREKGIFWGATSMVANWKDVKDLVGHLRWMVGLGAKPQFERYAYWEKFDYWAVFWGMIVIGFSGYAM
;
A
#
# COMPACT_ATOMS: atom_id res chain seq x y z
N MET A 1 17.19 55.75 -18.56
CA MET A 1 17.56 54.36 -18.25
C MET A 1 16.86 53.82 -17.00
N PRO A 2 15.58 54.17 -16.72
CA PRO A 2 14.85 53.54 -15.58
C PRO A 2 14.09 52.26 -15.95
N ASP A 3 13.88 52.02 -17.26
CA ASP A 3 12.98 50.93 -17.69
C ASP A 3 13.58 49.53 -17.64
N LEU A 4 14.92 49.43 -17.56
CA LEU A 4 15.61 48.13 -17.50
C LEU A 4 15.70 47.60 -16.05
N GLU A 5 15.63 48.47 -15.05
CA GLU A 5 15.67 48.06 -13.64
C GLU A 5 14.31 47.54 -13.17
N GLN A 6 13.21 48.10 -13.66
CA GLN A 6 11.85 47.58 -13.39
C GLN A 6 11.57 46.26 -14.08
N ALA A 7 12.17 45.97 -15.23
CA ALA A 7 12.07 44.69 -15.89
C ALA A 7 12.82 43.58 -15.15
N ALA A 8 13.91 43.89 -14.46
CA ALA A 8 14.69 42.94 -13.66
C ALA A 8 14.03 42.58 -12.32
N GLU A 9 13.26 43.49 -11.73
CA GLU A 9 12.51 43.22 -10.51
C GLU A 9 11.23 42.42 -10.76
N GLY A 10 10.56 42.64 -11.89
CA GLY A 10 9.39 41.85 -12.32
C GLY A 10 9.69 40.37 -12.60
N GLY A 11 10.93 40.06 -13.02
CA GLY A 11 11.39 38.69 -13.28
C GLY A 11 11.68 37.84 -12.02
N LYS A 12 11.97 38.47 -10.89
CA LYS A 12 12.25 37.78 -9.64
C LYS A 12 11.00 37.44 -8.82
N ALA A 13 9.87 38.06 -9.08
CA ALA A 13 8.61 37.83 -8.37
C ALA A 13 7.83 36.60 -8.88
N GLN A 14 8.20 36.00 -10.01
CA GLN A 14 7.51 34.84 -10.58
C GLN A 14 8.13 33.49 -10.17
N GLY A 15 9.18 33.47 -9.33
CA GLY A 15 9.97 32.27 -8.99
C GLY A 15 9.49 31.47 -7.79
N HIS A 16 8.52 31.92 -7.03
CA HIS A 16 7.96 31.18 -5.89
C HIS A 16 6.47 30.89 -6.08
N ALA A 17 6.15 30.11 -7.12
CA ALA A 17 4.92 29.34 -7.06
C ALA A 17 5.04 28.45 -5.84
N ALA A 18 4.34 28.82 -4.75
CA ALA A 18 4.33 28.05 -3.51
C ALA A 18 4.06 26.58 -3.85
N GLU A 19 5.04 25.73 -3.64
CA GLU A 19 4.87 24.27 -3.81
C GLU A 19 3.69 23.86 -2.93
N ARG A 20 2.57 23.55 -3.58
CA ARG A 20 1.37 23.09 -2.90
C ARG A 20 1.65 21.69 -2.37
N HIS A 21 2.08 21.60 -1.11
CA HIS A 21 2.22 20.34 -0.42
C HIS A 21 0.85 19.70 -0.20
N PHE A 22 0.52 18.72 -1.00
CA PHE A 22 -0.69 17.92 -0.80
C PHE A 22 -0.40 16.80 0.20
N MET A 23 -1.12 16.77 1.32
CA MET A 23 -1.09 15.66 2.26
C MET A 23 -1.61 14.39 1.57
N ARG A 24 -0.70 13.49 1.19
CA ARG A 24 -1.05 12.25 0.46
C ARG A 24 -1.73 11.23 1.36
N PHE A 25 -1.27 11.11 2.63
CA PHE A 25 -1.78 10.16 3.62
C PHE A 25 -1.98 10.82 4.97
N THR A 26 -3.09 10.49 5.63
CA THR A 26 -3.36 10.89 7.01
C THR A 26 -2.45 10.13 7.99
N ARG A 27 -2.29 10.63 9.21
CA ARG A 27 -1.52 9.95 10.26
C ARG A 27 -2.09 8.55 10.54
N ALA A 28 -3.41 8.41 10.60
CA ALA A 28 -4.07 7.12 10.81
C ALA A 28 -3.75 6.10 9.71
N GLN A 29 -3.73 6.53 8.44
CA GLN A 29 -3.35 5.66 7.32
C GLN A 29 -1.89 5.20 7.42
N ARG A 30 -0.97 6.06 7.86
CA ARG A 30 0.44 5.69 8.06
C ARG A 30 0.59 4.65 9.18
N TYR A 31 -0.11 4.83 10.32
CA TYR A 31 -0.09 3.84 11.40
C TYR A 31 -0.68 2.50 10.99
N LEU A 32 -1.81 2.50 10.29
CA LEU A 32 -2.40 1.27 9.75
C LEU A 32 -1.44 0.56 8.80
N HIS A 33 -0.78 1.30 7.91
CA HIS A 33 0.21 0.72 7.00
C HIS A 33 1.42 0.15 7.75
N ALA A 34 1.92 0.84 8.77
CA ALA A 34 3.02 0.36 9.61
C ALA A 34 2.64 -0.94 10.37
N ILE A 35 1.43 -1.01 10.92
CA ILE A 35 0.92 -2.21 11.60
C ILE A 35 0.81 -3.37 10.59
N LEU A 36 0.19 -3.13 9.42
CA LEU A 36 0.05 -4.14 8.37
C LEU A 36 1.43 -4.67 7.93
N PHE A 37 2.36 -3.78 7.65
CA PHE A 37 3.71 -4.14 7.24
C PHE A 37 4.45 -4.97 8.31
N THR A 38 4.43 -4.50 9.57
CA THR A 38 5.11 -5.19 10.68
C THR A 38 4.50 -6.56 10.96
N THR A 39 3.16 -6.67 10.96
CA THR A 39 2.47 -7.94 11.20
C THR A 39 2.67 -8.91 10.03
N PHE A 40 2.67 -8.41 8.79
CA PHE A 40 2.96 -9.24 7.62
C PHE A 40 4.40 -9.79 7.65
N LEU A 41 5.39 -8.95 7.95
CA LEU A 41 6.78 -9.41 8.11
C LEU A 41 6.92 -10.39 9.27
N GLY A 42 6.22 -10.17 10.38
CA GLY A 42 6.19 -11.09 11.51
C GLY A 42 5.60 -12.45 11.13
N LEU A 43 4.52 -12.48 10.36
CA LEU A 43 3.92 -13.71 9.81
C LEU A 43 4.89 -14.42 8.84
N ALA A 44 5.56 -13.69 7.96
CA ALA A 44 6.55 -14.27 7.05
C ALA A 44 7.75 -14.85 7.82
N ALA A 45 8.30 -14.09 8.78
CA ALA A 45 9.44 -14.52 9.61
C ALA A 45 9.14 -15.74 10.47
N THR A 46 7.90 -15.90 10.93
CA THR A 46 7.47 -17.05 11.71
C THR A 46 6.95 -18.19 10.85
N GLY A 47 6.26 -17.90 9.76
CA GLY A 47 5.67 -18.92 8.87
C GLY A 47 6.70 -19.66 8.02
N LEU A 48 7.75 -18.98 7.53
CA LEU A 48 8.81 -19.62 6.75
C LEU A 48 9.53 -20.73 7.52
N PRO A 49 10.02 -20.54 8.76
CA PRO A 49 10.61 -21.63 9.55
C PRO A 49 9.64 -22.77 9.82
N MET A 50 8.35 -22.49 10.04
CA MET A 50 7.33 -23.52 10.22
C MET A 50 7.14 -24.35 8.94
N ARG A 51 7.07 -23.70 7.78
CA ARG A 51 6.93 -24.38 6.47
C ARG A 51 8.13 -25.25 6.15
N PHE A 52 9.34 -24.81 6.49
CA PHE A 52 10.59 -25.50 6.23
C PHE A 52 11.20 -26.11 7.49
N SER A 53 10.38 -26.60 8.42
CA SER A 53 10.79 -27.08 9.74
C SER A 53 11.86 -28.20 9.72
N GLN A 54 11.95 -28.97 8.63
CA GLN A 54 12.98 -30.01 8.45
C GLN A 54 14.34 -29.47 8.03
N SER A 55 14.43 -28.21 7.55
CA SER A 55 15.68 -27.63 7.11
C SER A 55 16.56 -27.21 8.30
N PHE A 56 17.90 -27.29 8.08
CA PHE A 56 18.89 -26.91 9.09
C PHE A 56 18.71 -25.47 9.60
N TRP A 57 18.51 -24.53 8.67
CA TRP A 57 18.37 -23.11 9.02
C TRP A 57 17.12 -22.84 9.87
N ALA A 58 15.99 -23.51 9.57
CA ALA A 58 14.75 -23.32 10.31
C ALA A 58 14.86 -23.88 11.75
N ARG A 59 15.50 -25.03 11.91
CA ARG A 59 15.77 -25.59 13.25
C ARG A 59 16.72 -24.71 14.06
N LYS A 60 17.78 -24.21 13.44
CA LYS A 60 18.72 -23.29 14.08
C LYS A 60 18.04 -21.98 14.48
N PHE A 61 17.21 -21.42 13.61
CA PHE A 61 16.40 -20.23 13.92
C PHE A 61 15.44 -20.51 15.08
N ALA A 62 14.69 -21.63 15.02
CA ALA A 62 13.76 -22.02 16.08
C ALA A 62 14.47 -22.20 17.43
N SER A 63 15.62 -22.86 17.48
CA SER A 63 16.39 -23.01 18.72
C SER A 63 16.84 -21.66 19.30
N GLY A 64 17.18 -20.69 18.45
CA GLY A 64 17.59 -19.35 18.89
C GLY A 64 16.46 -18.51 19.49
N VAL A 65 15.21 -18.75 19.09
CA VAL A 65 14.03 -17.99 19.58
C VAL A 65 13.18 -18.73 20.60
N GLY A 66 13.65 -19.88 21.11
CA GLY A 66 12.96 -20.65 22.15
C GLY A 66 12.11 -21.82 21.63
N GLY A 67 12.37 -22.28 20.40
CA GLY A 67 11.74 -23.44 19.80
C GLY A 67 10.52 -23.14 18.93
N PHE A 68 10.00 -24.16 18.25
CA PHE A 68 8.84 -24.03 17.37
C PHE A 68 7.57 -23.61 18.11
N GLY A 69 7.41 -23.96 19.39
CA GLY A 69 6.27 -23.51 20.20
C GLY A 69 6.20 -22.00 20.32
N THR A 70 7.33 -21.34 20.54
CA THR A 70 7.44 -19.88 20.59
C THR A 70 7.13 -19.25 19.22
N ILE A 71 7.63 -19.85 18.14
CA ILE A 71 7.35 -19.39 16.77
C ILE A 71 5.84 -19.46 16.48
N ILE A 72 5.18 -20.58 16.83
CA ILE A 72 3.72 -20.75 16.64
C ILE A 72 2.95 -19.72 17.45
N PHE A 73 3.35 -19.44 18.69
CA PHE A 73 2.71 -18.42 19.52
C PHE A 73 2.77 -17.04 18.86
N PHE A 74 3.95 -16.60 18.43
CA PHE A 74 4.10 -15.30 17.74
C PHE A 74 3.39 -15.26 16.39
N HIS A 75 3.39 -16.38 15.65
CA HIS A 75 2.66 -16.48 14.40
C HIS A 75 1.15 -16.23 14.60
N LYS A 76 0.56 -16.87 15.59
CA LYS A 76 -0.86 -16.65 15.94
C LYS A 76 -1.11 -15.23 16.42
N LEU A 77 -0.20 -14.65 17.21
CA LEU A 77 -0.32 -13.26 17.66
C LEU A 77 -0.32 -12.26 16.48
N PHE A 78 0.62 -12.42 15.54
CA PHE A 78 0.67 -11.60 14.32
C PHE A 78 -0.55 -11.83 13.44
N ALA A 79 -1.06 -13.06 13.32
CA ALA A 79 -2.27 -13.37 12.56
C ALA A 79 -3.49 -12.63 13.12
N VAL A 80 -3.69 -12.67 14.44
CA VAL A 80 -4.79 -11.95 15.11
C VAL A 80 -4.64 -10.44 14.93
N ALA A 81 -3.43 -9.89 15.12
CA ALA A 81 -3.17 -8.47 14.96
C ALA A 81 -3.41 -8.00 13.52
N LEU A 82 -2.95 -8.77 12.51
CA LEU A 82 -3.20 -8.47 11.10
C LEU A 82 -4.68 -8.52 10.75
N THR A 83 -5.39 -9.54 11.24
CA THR A 83 -6.84 -9.69 11.02
C THR A 83 -7.61 -8.52 11.64
N ALA A 84 -7.27 -8.12 12.86
CA ALA A 84 -7.89 -6.97 13.52
C ALA A 84 -7.65 -5.66 12.75
N ALA A 85 -6.42 -5.42 12.30
CA ALA A 85 -6.07 -4.25 11.48
C ALA A 85 -6.84 -4.25 10.14
N PHE A 86 -6.96 -5.39 9.49
CA PHE A 86 -7.69 -5.55 8.25
C PHE A 86 -9.19 -5.28 8.44
N LEU A 87 -9.81 -5.88 9.45
CA LEU A 87 -11.24 -5.66 9.76
C LEU A 87 -11.52 -4.19 10.11
N TYR A 88 -10.61 -3.55 10.86
CA TYR A 88 -10.70 -2.11 11.12
C TYR A 88 -10.63 -1.29 9.83
N HIS A 89 -9.71 -1.64 8.92
CA HIS A 89 -9.59 -0.97 7.63
C HIS A 89 -10.87 -1.12 6.79
N VAL A 90 -11.40 -2.34 6.69
CA VAL A 90 -12.67 -2.63 5.99
C VAL A 90 -13.83 -1.81 6.59
N LYS A 91 -13.93 -1.76 7.93
CA LYS A 91 -14.92 -0.93 8.62
C LYS A 91 -14.82 0.54 8.24
N VAL A 92 -13.60 1.11 8.24
CA VAL A 92 -13.38 2.52 7.88
C VAL A 92 -13.77 2.78 6.43
N VAL A 93 -13.38 1.92 5.48
CA VAL A 93 -13.75 2.05 4.06
C VAL A 93 -15.27 1.97 3.89
N PHE A 94 -15.91 1.02 4.57
CA PHE A 94 -17.36 0.86 4.54
C PHE A 94 -18.09 2.09 5.09
N GLN A 95 -17.66 2.60 6.25
CA GLN A 95 -18.24 3.81 6.84
C GLN A 95 -18.11 5.02 5.93
N ARG A 96 -16.93 5.25 5.34
CA ARG A 96 -16.71 6.37 4.44
C ARG A 96 -17.50 6.25 3.14
N GLY A 97 -17.53 5.05 2.54
CA GLY A 97 -18.17 4.82 1.26
C GLY A 97 -19.68 4.73 1.30
N LEU A 98 -20.25 4.02 2.28
CA LEU A 98 -21.68 3.72 2.33
C LEU A 98 -22.42 4.59 3.32
N VAL A 99 -21.85 4.87 4.50
CA VAL A 99 -22.52 5.68 5.52
C VAL A 99 -22.34 7.17 5.23
N ASN A 100 -21.11 7.62 5.08
CA ASN A 100 -20.78 9.03 4.82
C ASN A 100 -20.98 9.42 3.35
N ARG A 101 -21.17 8.44 2.45
CA ARG A 101 -21.34 8.64 1.00
C ARG A 101 -20.27 9.57 0.41
N GLU A 102 -19.02 9.45 0.86
CA GLU A 102 -17.91 10.23 0.33
C GLU A 102 -17.73 9.91 -1.17
N LYS A 103 -17.87 10.95 -2.02
CA LYS A 103 -17.68 10.80 -3.46
C LYS A 103 -16.22 10.44 -3.77
N GLY A 104 -16.00 9.49 -4.68
CA GLY A 104 -14.65 9.14 -5.15
C GLY A 104 -13.99 7.96 -4.44
N ILE A 105 -14.64 7.30 -3.44
CA ILE A 105 -14.11 6.08 -2.82
C ILE A 105 -14.24 4.88 -3.76
N PHE A 106 -15.43 4.68 -4.34
CA PHE A 106 -15.68 3.54 -5.24
C PHE A 106 -15.52 3.89 -6.72
N TRP A 107 -15.76 5.14 -7.12
CA TRP A 107 -15.75 5.58 -8.51
C TRP A 107 -15.09 6.95 -8.66
N GLY A 108 -14.22 7.12 -9.69
CA GLY A 108 -13.57 8.38 -10.02
C GLY A 108 -12.04 8.34 -9.91
N ALA A 109 -11.40 9.47 -10.20
CA ALA A 109 -9.95 9.62 -10.24
C ALA A 109 -9.23 9.43 -8.89
N THR A 110 -9.98 9.45 -7.78
CA THR A 110 -9.47 9.22 -6.41
C THR A 110 -9.83 7.84 -5.86
N SER A 111 -10.47 6.99 -6.67
CA SER A 111 -10.88 5.64 -6.27
C SER A 111 -9.71 4.66 -6.32
N MET A 112 -9.69 3.74 -5.34
CA MET A 112 -8.79 2.56 -5.34
C MET A 112 -9.40 1.37 -6.10
N VAL A 113 -10.63 1.50 -6.63
CA VAL A 113 -11.23 0.48 -7.49
C VAL A 113 -10.64 0.58 -8.90
N ALA A 114 -10.20 -0.56 -9.43
CA ALA A 114 -9.67 -0.64 -10.78
C ALA A 114 -10.74 -0.25 -11.81
N ASN A 115 -10.36 0.55 -12.78
CA ASN A 115 -11.24 1.01 -13.85
C ASN A 115 -10.60 0.74 -15.24
N TRP A 116 -11.36 0.97 -16.31
CA TRP A 116 -10.87 0.74 -17.67
C TRP A 116 -9.67 1.62 -18.05
N LYS A 117 -9.53 2.78 -17.41
CA LYS A 117 -8.36 3.66 -17.59
C LYS A 117 -7.08 2.99 -17.09
N ASP A 118 -7.13 2.25 -15.99
CA ASP A 118 -5.96 1.55 -15.44
C ASP A 118 -5.40 0.52 -16.42
N VAL A 119 -6.26 -0.15 -17.19
CA VAL A 119 -5.84 -1.08 -18.26
C VAL A 119 -5.14 -0.31 -19.39
N LYS A 120 -5.70 0.83 -19.79
CA LYS A 120 -5.07 1.70 -20.80
C LYS A 120 -3.73 2.25 -20.33
N ASP A 121 -3.64 2.64 -19.07
CA ASP A 121 -2.42 3.16 -18.45
C ASP A 121 -1.35 2.06 -18.35
N LEU A 122 -1.72 0.82 -18.03
CA LEU A 122 -0.82 -0.34 -18.06
C LEU A 122 -0.25 -0.57 -19.46
N VAL A 123 -1.12 -0.64 -20.47
CA VAL A 123 -0.70 -0.84 -21.86
C VAL A 123 0.17 0.33 -22.36
N GLY A 124 -0.22 1.56 -22.03
CA GLY A 124 0.54 2.76 -22.35
C GLY A 124 1.91 2.78 -21.70
N HIS A 125 2.01 2.33 -20.44
CA HIS A 125 3.27 2.23 -19.71
C HIS A 125 4.19 1.15 -20.30
N LEU A 126 3.65 -0.01 -20.66
CA LEU A 126 4.42 -1.06 -21.34
C LEU A 126 4.96 -0.57 -22.70
N ARG A 127 4.11 0.12 -23.49
CA ARG A 127 4.53 0.69 -24.77
C ARG A 127 5.63 1.74 -24.60
N TRP A 128 5.52 2.58 -23.56
CA TRP A 128 6.56 3.55 -23.23
C TRP A 128 7.87 2.87 -22.82
N MET A 129 7.82 1.80 -22.03
CA MET A 129 9.02 1.04 -21.61
C MET A 129 9.81 0.46 -22.79
N VAL A 130 9.11 0.07 -23.87
CA VAL A 130 9.76 -0.43 -25.11
C VAL A 130 10.01 0.68 -26.13
N GLY A 131 9.87 1.95 -25.74
CA GLY A 131 10.16 3.10 -26.62
C GLY A 131 9.05 3.43 -27.64
N LEU A 132 7.88 2.82 -27.56
CA LEU A 132 6.78 2.95 -28.51
C LEU A 132 5.70 4.00 -28.10
N GLY A 133 6.09 5.09 -27.44
CA GLY A 133 5.12 6.14 -27.11
C GLY A 133 5.53 7.07 -25.98
N ALA A 134 4.66 8.05 -25.68
CA ALA A 134 4.87 8.97 -24.57
C ALA A 134 4.52 8.29 -23.22
N LYS A 135 5.17 8.75 -22.14
CA LYS A 135 4.86 8.28 -20.78
C LYS A 135 3.40 8.60 -20.42
N PRO A 136 2.59 7.63 -20.02
CA PRO A 136 1.21 7.87 -19.62
C PRO A 136 1.13 8.78 -18.39
N GLN A 137 0.07 9.59 -18.32
CA GLN A 137 -0.24 10.40 -17.15
C GLN A 137 -1.22 9.63 -16.26
N PHE A 138 -0.74 9.27 -15.07
CA PHE A 138 -1.54 8.54 -14.09
C PHE A 138 -2.46 9.47 -13.32
N GLU A 139 -3.56 8.94 -12.82
CA GLU A 139 -4.44 9.59 -11.86
C GLU A 139 -3.77 9.69 -10.48
N ARG A 140 -4.54 10.07 -9.44
CA ARG A 140 -4.03 10.15 -8.06
C ARG A 140 -3.37 8.86 -7.61
N TYR A 141 -3.94 7.71 -7.99
CA TYR A 141 -3.42 6.38 -7.76
C TYR A 141 -3.13 5.70 -9.09
N ALA A 142 -1.92 5.23 -9.26
CA ALA A 142 -1.52 4.46 -10.43
C ALA A 142 -2.09 3.04 -10.38
N TYR A 143 -2.19 2.37 -11.52
CA TYR A 143 -2.76 1.03 -11.62
C TYR A 143 -2.05 0.01 -10.71
N TRP A 144 -0.71 0.12 -10.52
CA TRP A 144 0.03 -0.77 -9.61
C TRP A 144 -0.30 -0.52 -8.14
N GLU A 145 -0.55 0.74 -7.72
CA GLU A 145 -0.97 1.06 -6.35
C GLU A 145 -2.37 0.46 -6.05
N LYS A 146 -3.25 0.48 -7.03
CA LYS A 146 -4.57 -0.17 -6.95
C LYS A 146 -4.42 -1.69 -6.89
N PHE A 147 -3.54 -2.28 -7.71
CA PHE A 147 -3.25 -3.71 -7.70
C PHE A 147 -2.73 -4.17 -6.35
N ASP A 148 -1.73 -3.48 -5.78
CA ASP A 148 -1.16 -3.79 -4.46
C ASP A 148 -2.24 -3.70 -3.36
N TYR A 149 -3.09 -2.69 -3.42
CA TYR A 149 -4.20 -2.55 -2.48
C TYR A 149 -5.14 -3.78 -2.52
N TRP A 150 -5.54 -4.21 -3.70
CA TRP A 150 -6.40 -5.39 -3.86
C TRP A 150 -5.70 -6.71 -3.56
N ALA A 151 -4.39 -6.80 -3.78
CA ALA A 151 -3.60 -7.97 -3.43
C ALA A 151 -3.66 -8.27 -1.91
N VAL A 152 -3.72 -7.23 -1.06
CA VAL A 152 -3.90 -7.40 0.38
C VAL A 152 -5.26 -8.05 0.70
N PHE A 153 -6.35 -7.64 0.03
CA PHE A 153 -7.67 -8.25 0.25
C PHE A 153 -7.68 -9.73 -0.15
N TRP A 154 -7.16 -10.06 -1.34
CA TRP A 154 -7.04 -11.45 -1.78
C TRP A 154 -6.14 -12.28 -0.87
N GLY A 155 -5.01 -11.74 -0.48
CA GLY A 155 -4.10 -12.38 0.47
C GLY A 155 -4.77 -12.69 1.81
N MET A 156 -5.53 -11.75 2.35
CA MET A 156 -6.27 -11.94 3.59
C MET A 156 -7.36 -13.00 3.46
N ILE A 157 -8.08 -13.03 2.34
CA ILE A 157 -9.13 -14.04 2.11
C ILE A 157 -8.49 -15.43 1.96
N VAL A 158 -7.52 -15.58 1.05
CA VAL A 158 -6.98 -16.91 0.71
C VAL A 158 -6.07 -17.44 1.82
N ILE A 159 -5.06 -16.66 2.23
CA ILE A 159 -4.05 -17.10 3.20
C ILE A 159 -4.63 -17.08 4.62
N GLY A 160 -5.41 -16.04 4.95
CA GLY A 160 -6.05 -15.92 6.25
C GLY A 160 -7.03 -17.07 6.47
N PHE A 161 -7.96 -17.30 5.53
CA PHE A 161 -8.92 -18.40 5.66
C PHE A 161 -8.24 -19.77 5.73
N SER A 162 -7.25 -20.05 4.90
CA SER A 162 -6.50 -21.31 4.96
C SER A 162 -5.74 -21.48 6.27
N GLY A 163 -5.16 -20.39 6.82
CA GLY A 163 -4.44 -20.43 8.09
C GLY A 163 -5.34 -20.65 9.30
N TYR A 164 -6.57 -20.15 9.30
CA TYR A 164 -7.55 -20.39 10.36
C TYR A 164 -8.27 -21.73 10.23
N ALA A 165 -8.28 -22.33 9.03
CA ALA A 165 -8.89 -23.65 8.78
C ALA A 165 -7.98 -24.83 9.18
N MET A 166 -6.70 -24.58 9.43
CA MET A 166 -5.72 -25.57 9.91
C MET A 166 -5.63 -25.61 11.43
#